data_74149c17736c6dd8907225d24cc61171
#
_entry.id   74149c17736c6dd8907225d24cc61171
#
_cell.length_a   1.000
_cell.length_b   1.000
_cell.length_c   1.000
_cell.angle_alpha   90.00
_cell.angle_beta   90.00
_cell.angle_gamma   90.00
#
_symmetry.space_group_name_H-M   'P 1'
#
loop_
_entity.id
_entity.type
_entity.pdbx_description
1 polymer ?
#
loop_
_entity_poly.entity_id
_entity_poly.type
_entity_poly.pdbx_seq_one_letter_code
_entity_poly.pdbx_strand_id
1 'polypeptide(L)'
;MDFTNKIISLQLLNLAISDLVEKDIVLCHGHFNVIHPGHLRFLQYARRQGKQLVVAVLGDKFLNSKLHYFNQEERAASVAALHDVDWVVVVDQITLKDIIQQLKPEVYVMGKEFEENSDDQIDEEIALVKKYGGRILFSSGEVNYVSSDLLHHEFKTIQREKMQSFQSVCERHLIRIQSLKEKINRFKNLKFLVFGDTIVDQYASCDPVGMSAEAPV
;
A
#
# COMPACT_ATOMS: atom_id res chain seq x y z
N MET A 1 19.86 -15.82 -2.12
CA MET A 1 20.11 -14.80 -3.17
C MET A 1 20.45 -13.52 -2.45
N ASP A 2 21.53 -12.89 -2.82
CA ASP A 2 21.88 -11.59 -2.29
C ASP A 2 21.09 -10.52 -3.05
N PHE A 3 20.14 -9.88 -2.40
CA PHE A 3 19.29 -8.81 -2.95
C PHE A 3 19.82 -7.41 -2.62
N THR A 4 20.92 -7.33 -1.85
CA THR A 4 21.51 -6.04 -1.46
C THR A 4 22.11 -5.31 -2.65
N ASN A 5 22.45 -6.02 -3.72
CA ASN A 5 22.93 -5.46 -4.98
C ASN A 5 21.87 -4.59 -5.71
N LYS A 6 20.59 -4.69 -5.33
CA LYS A 6 19.53 -3.81 -5.85
C LYS A 6 19.52 -2.43 -5.18
N ILE A 7 20.16 -2.29 -4.00
CA ILE A 7 20.25 -1.03 -3.25
C ILE A 7 21.47 -0.27 -3.77
N ILE A 8 21.23 0.80 -4.50
CA ILE A 8 22.30 1.54 -5.16
C ILE A 8 22.12 3.06 -5.02
N SER A 9 23.20 3.80 -5.21
CA SER A 9 23.13 5.25 -5.28
C SER A 9 22.47 5.71 -6.58
N LEU A 10 21.92 6.92 -6.61
CA LEU A 10 21.32 7.51 -7.80
C LEU A 10 22.32 7.58 -8.97
N GLN A 11 23.59 7.82 -8.68
CA GLN A 11 24.64 7.87 -9.69
C GLN A 11 24.86 6.51 -10.37
N LEU A 12 24.95 5.44 -9.56
CA LEU A 12 25.08 4.08 -10.08
C LEU A 12 23.80 3.62 -10.81
N LEU A 13 22.63 4.02 -10.33
CA LEU A 13 21.38 3.73 -11.00
C LEU A 13 21.33 4.36 -12.39
N ASN A 14 21.76 5.62 -12.52
CA ASN A 14 21.82 6.28 -13.83
C ASN A 14 22.76 5.57 -14.81
N LEU A 15 23.89 5.05 -14.33
CA LEU A 15 24.79 4.25 -15.15
C LEU A 15 24.15 2.92 -15.57
N ALA A 16 23.56 2.19 -14.60
CA ALA A 16 22.90 0.92 -14.89
C ALA A 16 21.75 1.04 -15.90
N ILE A 17 20.99 2.14 -15.81
CA ILE A 17 19.87 2.41 -16.71
C ILE A 17 20.32 2.92 -18.07
N SER A 18 21.47 3.63 -18.16
CA SER A 18 21.99 4.16 -19.43
C SER A 18 22.29 3.05 -20.45
N ASP A 19 22.64 1.87 -19.96
CA ASP A 19 22.98 0.70 -20.79
C ASP A 19 21.74 -0.06 -21.27
N LEU A 20 20.54 0.28 -20.79
CA LEU A 20 19.29 -0.35 -21.21
C LEU A 20 18.83 0.18 -22.58
N VAL A 21 18.51 -0.74 -23.49
CA VAL A 21 18.01 -0.43 -24.84
C VAL A 21 16.66 0.27 -24.80
N GLU A 22 15.81 -0.10 -23.82
CA GLU A 22 14.51 0.53 -23.55
C GLU A 22 14.44 0.90 -22.08
N LYS A 23 14.25 2.15 -21.78
CA LYS A 23 14.30 2.65 -20.40
C LYS A 23 13.05 2.32 -19.61
N ASP A 24 11.87 2.42 -20.17
CA ASP A 24 10.55 2.11 -19.59
C ASP A 24 10.52 1.99 -18.03
N ILE A 25 10.95 3.11 -17.40
CA ILE A 25 11.21 3.20 -15.97
C ILE A 25 9.92 3.59 -15.24
N VAL A 26 9.59 2.83 -14.22
CA VAL A 26 8.57 3.18 -13.25
C VAL A 26 9.25 3.59 -11.95
N LEU A 27 8.91 4.76 -11.45
CA LEU A 27 9.33 5.23 -10.14
C LEU A 27 8.13 5.16 -9.18
N CYS A 28 8.38 4.71 -7.97
CA CYS A 28 7.48 4.94 -6.85
C CYS A 28 8.29 5.28 -5.60
N HIS A 29 7.63 5.83 -4.58
CA HIS A 29 8.28 6.17 -3.32
C HIS A 29 7.42 5.80 -2.12
N GLY A 30 8.04 5.74 -0.95
CA GLY A 30 7.34 5.53 0.31
C GLY A 30 8.29 5.35 1.50
N HIS A 31 7.71 5.31 2.68
CA HIS A 31 8.47 5.05 3.90
C HIS A 31 8.82 3.56 4.09
N PHE A 32 7.91 2.67 3.73
CA PHE A 32 8.05 1.21 3.86
C PHE A 32 8.53 0.76 5.24
N ASN A 33 8.01 1.39 6.29
CA ASN A 33 8.43 1.12 7.67
C ASN A 33 8.18 -0.34 8.07
N VAL A 34 7.04 -0.90 7.66
CA VAL A 34 6.72 -2.33 7.74
C VAL A 34 6.05 -2.74 6.43
N ILE A 35 6.61 -3.74 5.76
CA ILE A 35 6.01 -4.28 4.54
C ILE A 35 4.72 -5.05 4.90
N HIS A 36 3.64 -4.74 4.23
CA HIS A 36 2.34 -5.37 4.42
C HIS A 36 1.64 -5.62 3.06
N PRO A 37 0.55 -6.39 3.01
CA PRO A 37 -0.12 -6.73 1.75
C PRO A 37 -0.52 -5.54 0.87
N GLY A 38 -0.78 -4.36 1.47
CA GLY A 38 -1.02 -3.11 0.73
C GLY A 38 0.20 -2.67 -0.07
N HIS A 39 1.39 -2.70 0.54
CA HIS A 39 2.65 -2.40 -0.15
C HIS A 39 2.92 -3.40 -1.28
N LEU A 40 2.66 -4.71 -1.06
CA LEU A 40 2.85 -5.71 -2.11
C LEU A 40 1.96 -5.42 -3.33
N ARG A 41 0.68 -5.12 -3.12
CA ARG A 41 -0.24 -4.76 -4.21
C ARG A 41 0.17 -3.47 -4.92
N PHE A 42 0.61 -2.47 -4.18
CA PHE A 42 1.12 -1.21 -4.70
C PHE A 42 2.33 -1.43 -5.61
N LEU A 43 3.33 -2.18 -5.14
CA LEU A 43 4.54 -2.48 -5.91
C LEU A 43 4.25 -3.37 -7.11
N GLN A 44 3.35 -4.36 -6.98
CA GLN A 44 2.89 -5.18 -8.12
C GLN A 44 2.16 -4.35 -9.17
N TYR A 45 1.32 -3.40 -8.74
CA TYR A 45 0.67 -2.47 -9.65
C TYR A 45 1.71 -1.62 -10.39
N ALA A 46 2.66 -1.02 -9.64
CA ALA A 46 3.73 -0.21 -10.21
C ALA A 46 4.57 -1.03 -11.22
N ARG A 47 4.98 -2.26 -10.84
CA ARG A 47 5.76 -3.15 -11.72
C ARG A 47 5.11 -3.43 -13.08
N ARG A 48 3.78 -3.49 -13.11
CA ARG A 48 3.02 -3.73 -14.36
C ARG A 48 2.97 -2.52 -15.29
N GLN A 49 3.41 -1.35 -14.85
CA GLN A 49 3.36 -0.11 -15.63
C GLN A 49 4.58 0.09 -16.50
N GLY A 50 5.64 -0.73 -16.33
CA GLY A 50 6.86 -0.64 -17.14
C GLY A 50 7.82 -1.80 -16.89
N LYS A 51 9.00 -1.72 -17.49
CA LYS A 51 10.01 -2.79 -17.48
C LYS A 51 10.96 -2.76 -16.30
N GLN A 52 11.20 -1.59 -15.70
CA GLN A 52 12.10 -1.41 -14.57
C GLN A 52 11.39 -0.67 -13.46
N LEU A 53 11.25 -1.30 -12.29
CA LEU A 53 10.68 -0.67 -11.11
C LEU A 53 11.79 -0.17 -10.18
N VAL A 54 11.87 1.14 -10.05
CA VAL A 54 12.72 1.85 -9.10
C VAL A 54 11.87 2.27 -7.90
N VAL A 55 12.30 1.89 -6.72
CA VAL A 55 11.63 2.28 -5.46
C VAL A 55 12.52 3.24 -4.68
N ALA A 56 12.03 4.45 -4.45
CA ALA A 56 12.67 5.44 -3.60
C ALA A 56 12.18 5.26 -2.16
N VAL A 57 13.05 4.78 -1.28
CA VAL A 57 12.75 4.64 0.15
C VAL A 57 13.13 5.93 0.87
N LEU A 58 12.15 6.58 1.49
CA LEU A 58 12.36 7.82 2.22
C LEU A 58 13.23 7.58 3.45
N GLY A 59 14.30 8.38 3.60
CA GLY A 59 15.25 8.29 4.69
C GLY A 59 14.64 8.61 6.06
N ASP A 60 15.39 8.31 7.11
CA ASP A 60 14.92 8.44 8.49
C ASP A 60 14.56 9.88 8.88
N LYS A 61 15.19 10.88 8.25
CA LYS A 61 14.87 12.30 8.46
C LYS A 61 13.44 12.69 8.05
N PHE A 62 12.80 11.92 7.18
CA PHE A 62 11.42 12.15 6.74
C PHE A 62 10.40 11.42 7.61
N LEU A 63 10.86 10.60 8.55
CA LEU A 63 10.01 9.90 9.50
C LEU A 63 9.86 10.67 10.79
N ASN A 64 8.66 10.68 11.34
CA ASN A 64 8.47 11.16 12.70
C ASN A 64 9.17 10.19 13.66
N SER A 65 10.16 10.66 14.43
CA SER A 65 11.06 9.86 15.27
C SER A 65 10.38 8.90 16.27
N LYS A 66 9.09 9.09 16.52
CA LYS A 66 8.29 8.22 17.40
C LYS A 66 7.65 7.01 16.70
N LEU A 67 7.73 6.92 15.37
CA LEU A 67 6.92 6.00 14.58
C LEU A 67 7.72 5.03 13.69
N HIS A 68 9.04 5.11 13.66
CA HIS A 68 9.82 4.14 12.87
C HIS A 68 10.51 3.11 13.76
N TYR A 69 10.39 1.85 13.37
CA TYR A 69 10.98 0.69 14.07
C TYR A 69 12.27 0.23 13.42
N PHE A 70 12.41 0.50 12.12
CA PHE A 70 13.53 0.08 11.28
C PHE A 70 14.21 1.31 10.68
N ASN A 71 15.54 1.32 10.71
CA ASN A 71 16.33 2.34 10.04
C ASN A 71 16.17 2.24 8.50
N GLN A 72 16.59 3.27 7.80
CA GLN A 72 16.45 3.37 6.34
C GLN A 72 17.13 2.21 5.59
N GLU A 73 18.24 1.68 6.10
CA GLU A 73 18.95 0.56 5.50
C GLU A 73 18.16 -0.75 5.63
N GLU A 74 17.56 -1.02 6.78
CA GLU A 74 16.71 -2.19 7.02
C GLU A 74 15.42 -2.12 6.18
N ARG A 75 14.84 -0.93 6.04
CA ARG A 75 13.65 -0.69 5.22
C ARG A 75 13.97 -0.88 3.73
N ALA A 76 15.09 -0.33 3.26
CA ALA A 76 15.57 -0.52 1.90
C ALA A 76 15.86 -1.99 1.60
N ALA A 77 16.50 -2.73 2.53
CA ALA A 77 16.75 -4.16 2.41
C ALA A 77 15.44 -4.97 2.29
N SER A 78 14.43 -4.61 3.09
CA SER A 78 13.12 -5.26 3.05
C SER A 78 12.43 -5.07 1.70
N VAL A 79 12.51 -3.88 1.12
CA VAL A 79 11.96 -3.57 -0.21
C VAL A 79 12.77 -4.28 -1.31
N ALA A 80 14.11 -4.28 -1.21
CA ALA A 80 14.99 -4.91 -2.19
C ALA A 80 14.81 -6.44 -2.26
N ALA A 81 14.40 -7.07 -1.16
CA ALA A 81 14.10 -8.50 -1.11
C ALA A 81 12.87 -8.90 -1.92
N LEU A 82 12.03 -7.94 -2.32
CA LEU A 82 10.83 -8.22 -3.11
C LEU A 82 11.19 -8.50 -4.57
N HIS A 83 10.55 -9.53 -5.11
CA HIS A 83 10.79 -9.97 -6.49
C HIS A 83 10.47 -8.88 -7.53
N ASP A 84 9.38 -8.14 -7.31
CA ASP A 84 8.86 -7.16 -8.26
C ASP A 84 9.68 -5.86 -8.33
N VAL A 85 10.65 -5.68 -7.42
CA VAL A 85 11.50 -4.49 -7.34
C VAL A 85 12.83 -4.77 -8.05
N ASP A 86 13.21 -3.93 -9.00
CA ASP A 86 14.50 -4.02 -9.69
C ASP A 86 15.59 -3.22 -8.97
N TRP A 87 15.26 -1.98 -8.54
CA TRP A 87 16.20 -1.07 -7.91
C TRP A 87 15.61 -0.34 -6.72
N VAL A 88 16.45 -0.08 -5.72
CA VAL A 88 16.10 0.70 -4.52
C VAL A 88 17.10 1.83 -4.34
N VAL A 89 16.59 3.04 -4.15
CA VAL A 89 17.38 4.23 -3.82
C VAL A 89 16.90 4.80 -2.50
N VAL A 90 17.82 5.05 -1.57
CA VAL A 90 17.49 5.72 -0.30
C VAL A 90 17.51 7.23 -0.49
N VAL A 91 16.41 7.88 -0.13
CA VAL A 91 16.25 9.35 -0.18
C VAL A 91 16.71 9.93 1.15
N ASP A 92 18.01 10.13 1.30
CA ASP A 92 18.59 10.73 2.51
C ASP A 92 19.34 12.04 2.19
N GLN A 93 20.43 11.96 1.44
CA GLN A 93 21.20 13.14 1.03
C GLN A 93 20.67 13.82 -0.26
N ILE A 94 19.79 13.14 -0.97
CA ILE A 94 19.13 13.56 -2.21
C ILE A 94 17.64 13.76 -1.97
N THR A 95 16.96 14.46 -2.85
CA THR A 95 15.50 14.65 -2.83
C THR A 95 14.81 13.77 -3.87
N LEU A 96 13.49 13.56 -3.74
CA LEU A 96 12.69 12.91 -4.78
C LEU A 96 12.75 13.68 -6.10
N LYS A 97 12.82 15.02 -6.05
CA LYS A 97 12.98 15.88 -7.23
C LYS A 97 14.28 15.58 -7.97
N ASP A 98 15.40 15.37 -7.24
CA ASP A 98 16.67 15.00 -7.85
C ASP A 98 16.58 13.67 -8.58
N ILE A 99 15.90 12.69 -7.99
CA ILE A 99 15.66 11.39 -8.60
C ILE A 99 14.81 11.54 -9.86
N ILE A 100 13.69 12.27 -9.79
CA ILE A 100 12.79 12.49 -10.93
C ILE A 100 13.52 13.21 -12.07
N GLN A 101 14.30 14.25 -11.75
CA GLN A 101 15.04 15.03 -12.76
C GLN A 101 16.09 14.19 -13.49
N GLN A 102 16.78 13.32 -12.77
CA GLN A 102 17.87 12.52 -13.35
C GLN A 102 17.35 11.28 -14.06
N LEU A 103 16.39 10.55 -13.47
CA LEU A 103 15.83 9.34 -14.07
C LEU A 103 14.86 9.63 -15.20
N LYS A 104 14.07 10.69 -15.08
CA LYS A 104 12.95 11.00 -15.99
C LYS A 104 12.06 9.77 -16.21
N PRO A 105 11.47 9.20 -15.15
CA PRO A 105 10.67 7.98 -15.29
C PRO A 105 9.49 8.20 -16.22
N GLU A 106 9.18 7.22 -17.06
CA GLU A 106 8.02 7.23 -17.95
C GLU A 106 6.72 7.20 -17.16
N VAL A 107 6.75 6.56 -15.98
CA VAL A 107 5.60 6.48 -15.08
C VAL A 107 6.06 6.75 -13.63
N TYR A 108 5.36 7.65 -12.96
CA TYR A 108 5.51 7.87 -11.53
C TYR A 108 4.23 7.40 -10.82
N VAL A 109 4.36 6.34 -10.02
CA VAL A 109 3.23 5.74 -9.28
C VAL A 109 3.26 6.23 -7.85
N MET A 110 2.15 6.79 -7.41
CA MET A 110 1.95 7.36 -6.07
C MET A 110 0.82 6.62 -5.34
N GLY A 111 0.78 6.70 -4.03
CA GLY A 111 -0.35 6.25 -3.24
C GLY A 111 -1.61 7.08 -3.52
N LYS A 112 -2.79 6.48 -3.38
CA LYS A 112 -4.06 7.18 -3.62
C LYS A 112 -4.28 8.34 -2.65
N GLU A 113 -3.70 8.27 -1.46
CA GLU A 113 -3.73 9.34 -0.46
C GLU A 113 -3.21 10.68 -0.99
N PHE A 114 -2.30 10.66 -1.97
CA PHE A 114 -1.73 11.84 -2.61
C PHE A 114 -2.61 12.41 -3.72
N GLU A 115 -3.61 11.67 -4.20
CA GLU A 115 -4.58 12.17 -5.18
C GLU A 115 -5.56 13.16 -4.54
N GLU A 116 -5.94 12.89 -3.27
CA GLU A 116 -6.93 13.69 -2.53
C GLU A 116 -6.28 14.75 -1.62
N ASN A 117 -5.02 14.54 -1.21
CA ASN A 117 -4.29 15.38 -0.28
C ASN A 117 -2.88 15.65 -0.82
N SER A 118 -2.77 16.43 -1.89
CA SER A 118 -1.48 16.92 -2.36
C SER A 118 -1.00 18.10 -1.50
N ASP A 119 0.31 18.15 -1.28
CA ASP A 119 0.98 19.32 -0.74
C ASP A 119 1.84 19.99 -1.83
N ASP A 120 2.39 21.16 -1.53
CA ASP A 120 3.21 21.93 -2.49
C ASP A 120 4.39 21.11 -3.05
N GLN A 121 4.96 20.20 -2.25
CA GLN A 121 6.08 19.36 -2.68
C GLN A 121 5.62 18.31 -3.71
N ILE A 122 4.50 17.68 -3.47
CA ILE A 122 3.89 16.69 -4.36
C ILE A 122 3.46 17.34 -5.68
N ASP A 123 2.86 18.53 -5.59
CA ASP A 123 2.45 19.28 -6.78
C ASP A 123 3.65 19.65 -7.67
N GLU A 124 4.79 20.02 -7.06
CA GLU A 124 6.03 20.28 -7.78
C GLU A 124 6.61 19.01 -8.44
N GLU A 125 6.57 17.87 -7.76
CA GLU A 125 6.99 16.58 -8.32
C GLU A 125 6.12 16.17 -9.51
N ILE A 126 4.81 16.31 -9.39
CA ILE A 126 3.83 16.07 -10.47
C ILE A 126 4.10 16.98 -11.66
N ALA A 127 4.30 18.28 -11.42
CA ALA A 127 4.60 19.25 -12.47
C ALA A 127 5.91 18.91 -13.18
N LEU A 128 6.90 18.45 -12.44
CA LEU A 128 8.20 18.05 -12.97
C LEU A 128 8.07 16.85 -13.90
N VAL A 129 7.33 15.79 -13.48
CA VAL A 129 7.07 14.60 -14.31
C VAL A 129 6.33 14.98 -15.58
N LYS A 130 5.28 15.78 -15.48
CA LYS A 130 4.49 16.23 -16.64
C LYS A 130 5.32 17.05 -17.63
N LYS A 131 6.30 17.83 -17.16
CA LYS A 131 7.13 18.70 -17.98
C LYS A 131 7.92 17.96 -19.07
N TYR A 132 8.35 16.73 -18.82
CA TYR A 132 9.05 15.90 -19.82
C TYR A 132 8.16 14.80 -20.44
N GLY A 133 6.85 14.84 -20.21
CA GLY A 133 5.88 13.93 -20.82
C GLY A 133 5.68 12.61 -20.08
N GLY A 134 6.18 12.48 -18.85
CA GLY A 134 5.93 11.32 -17.98
C GLY A 134 4.47 11.27 -17.50
N ARG A 135 4.01 10.08 -17.13
CA ARG A 135 2.66 9.82 -16.64
C ARG A 135 2.65 9.71 -15.12
N ILE A 136 1.62 10.24 -14.50
CA ILE A 136 1.33 10.05 -13.07
C ILE A 136 0.20 9.05 -12.94
N LEU A 137 0.37 8.06 -12.09
CA LEU A 137 -0.65 7.08 -11.75
C LEU A 137 -0.81 7.00 -10.24
N PHE A 138 -2.04 6.94 -9.79
CA PHE A 138 -2.35 6.71 -8.39
C PHE A 138 -2.77 5.26 -8.20
N SER A 139 -2.17 4.58 -7.23
CA SER A 139 -2.55 3.21 -6.90
C SER A 139 -3.74 3.23 -5.97
N SER A 140 -4.85 2.66 -6.42
CA SER A 140 -5.99 2.37 -5.57
C SER A 140 -5.74 1.06 -4.78
N GLY A 141 -4.78 1.08 -3.85
CA GLY A 141 -4.69 -0.02 -2.90
C GLY A 141 -6.04 -0.14 -2.18
N GLU A 142 -6.80 -1.19 -2.44
CA GLU A 142 -8.16 -1.36 -1.90
C GLU A 142 -8.24 -1.45 -0.37
N VAL A 143 -7.11 -1.35 0.33
CA VAL A 143 -7.04 -1.32 1.79
C VAL A 143 -5.92 -0.37 2.22
N ASN A 144 -6.30 0.81 2.68
CA ASN A 144 -5.38 1.79 3.27
C ASN A 144 -4.90 1.29 4.65
N TYR A 145 -3.86 0.47 4.67
CA TYR A 145 -3.10 0.25 5.90
C TYR A 145 -1.84 1.10 5.81
N VAL A 146 -1.81 2.22 6.50
CA VAL A 146 -0.56 2.92 6.76
C VAL A 146 0.22 2.08 7.76
N SER A 147 1.48 1.77 7.47
CA SER A 147 2.29 0.88 8.32
C SER A 147 2.44 1.37 9.77
N SER A 148 2.39 2.68 9.98
CA SER A 148 2.33 3.28 11.31
C SER A 148 1.05 2.92 12.08
N ASP A 149 -0.08 2.80 11.39
CA ASP A 149 -1.37 2.50 12.01
C ASP A 149 -1.47 1.05 12.45
N LEU A 150 -0.86 0.13 11.70
CA LEU A 150 -0.78 -1.29 12.07
C LEU A 150 0.01 -1.54 13.36
N LEU A 151 0.94 -0.63 13.69
CA LEU A 151 1.84 -0.84 14.83
C LEU A 151 1.43 -0.04 16.07
N HIS A 152 0.65 1.04 15.91
CA HIS A 152 0.35 1.96 17.01
C HIS A 152 -1.12 2.16 17.32
N HIS A 153 -1.99 1.88 16.35
CA HIS A 153 -3.42 2.04 16.59
C HIS A 153 -4.06 0.71 16.88
N GLU A 154 -4.60 0.64 18.10
CA GLU A 154 -5.53 -0.40 18.50
C GLU A 154 -6.61 -0.62 17.44
N PHE A 155 -7.20 -1.78 17.45
CA PHE A 155 -8.37 -2.27 16.69
C PHE A 155 -9.39 -1.18 16.26
N LYS A 156 -9.46 -0.07 17.00
CA LYS A 156 -10.39 1.06 16.77
C LYS A 156 -10.15 1.80 15.44
N THR A 157 -8.89 1.94 15.00
CA THR A 157 -8.59 2.67 13.75
C THR A 157 -8.92 1.80 12.54
N ILE A 158 -8.58 0.51 12.59
CA ILE A 158 -8.95 -0.46 11.54
C ILE A 158 -10.48 -0.56 11.40
N GLN A 159 -11.20 -0.51 12.52
CA GLN A 159 -12.66 -0.47 12.50
C GLN A 159 -13.20 0.85 11.90
N ARG A 160 -12.53 1.96 12.14
CA ARG A 160 -12.93 3.27 11.61
C ARG A 160 -12.76 3.34 10.08
N GLU A 161 -11.66 2.85 9.56
CA GLU A 161 -11.42 2.76 8.10
C GLU A 161 -12.39 1.79 7.41
N LYS A 162 -12.65 0.63 8.03
CA LYS A 162 -13.69 -0.29 7.55
C LYS A 162 -15.06 0.38 7.54
N MET A 163 -15.35 1.20 8.54
CA MET A 163 -16.60 1.96 8.60
C MET A 163 -16.68 3.02 7.51
N GLN A 164 -15.59 3.77 7.26
CA GLN A 164 -15.53 4.76 6.18
C GLN A 164 -15.69 4.10 4.80
N SER A 165 -14.98 2.99 4.57
CA SER A 165 -15.11 2.20 3.35
C SER A 165 -16.55 1.67 3.17
N PHE A 166 -17.17 1.20 4.24
CA PHE A 166 -18.57 0.78 4.23
C PHE A 166 -19.52 1.94 3.96
N GLN A 167 -19.29 3.11 4.54
CA GLN A 167 -20.08 4.32 4.26
C GLN A 167 -19.98 4.73 2.79
N SER A 168 -18.78 4.72 2.21
CA SER A 168 -18.56 5.01 0.80
C SER A 168 -19.31 4.03 -0.12
N VAL A 169 -19.33 2.73 0.22
CA VAL A 169 -20.12 1.73 -0.50
C VAL A 169 -21.63 2.02 -0.37
N CYS A 170 -22.09 2.35 0.84
CA CYS A 170 -23.49 2.71 1.07
C CYS A 170 -23.92 3.93 0.25
N GLU A 171 -23.09 4.96 0.17
CA GLU A 171 -23.34 6.16 -0.64
C GLU A 171 -23.39 5.83 -2.12
N ARG A 172 -22.42 5.06 -2.63
CA ARG A 172 -22.38 4.64 -4.05
C ARG A 172 -23.62 3.84 -4.45
N HIS A 173 -24.13 3.01 -3.57
CA HIS A 173 -25.30 2.18 -3.83
C HIS A 173 -26.60 2.78 -3.30
N LEU A 174 -26.60 4.04 -2.87
CA LEU A 174 -27.76 4.76 -2.34
C LEU A 174 -28.45 4.02 -1.17
N ILE A 175 -27.66 3.29 -0.36
CA ILE A 175 -28.16 2.57 0.80
C ILE A 175 -28.28 3.53 1.98
N ARG A 176 -29.52 3.82 2.37
CA ARG A 176 -29.82 4.71 3.51
C ARG A 176 -30.30 3.89 4.70
N ILE A 177 -29.80 4.20 5.90
CA ILE A 177 -30.18 3.53 7.15
C ILE A 177 -31.69 3.55 7.37
N GLN A 178 -32.34 4.67 7.04
CA GLN A 178 -33.80 4.80 7.17
C GLN A 178 -34.55 3.81 6.26
N SER A 179 -34.13 3.68 5.01
CA SER A 179 -34.71 2.72 4.07
C SER A 179 -34.48 1.26 4.52
N LEU A 180 -33.33 0.95 5.11
CA LEU A 180 -33.07 -0.38 5.69
C LEU A 180 -34.00 -0.66 6.86
N LYS A 181 -34.15 0.29 7.79
CA LYS A 181 -35.06 0.15 8.94
C LYS A 181 -36.51 -0.11 8.50
N GLU A 182 -36.99 0.61 7.49
CA GLU A 182 -38.32 0.41 6.92
C GLU A 182 -38.48 -0.97 6.31
N LYS A 183 -37.47 -1.47 5.56
CA LYS A 183 -37.49 -2.81 4.99
C LYS A 183 -37.49 -3.87 6.09
N ILE A 184 -36.63 -3.74 7.12
CA ILE A 184 -36.56 -4.67 8.25
C ILE A 184 -37.90 -4.70 9.02
N ASN A 185 -38.54 -3.55 9.23
CA ASN A 185 -39.84 -3.51 9.88
C ASN A 185 -40.94 -4.24 9.09
N ARG A 186 -40.84 -4.27 7.77
CA ARG A 186 -41.77 -5.06 6.93
C ARG A 186 -41.59 -6.57 7.15
N PHE A 187 -40.38 -7.04 7.54
CA PHE A 187 -40.12 -8.45 7.81
C PHE A 187 -40.93 -9.00 9.00
N LYS A 188 -41.32 -8.14 9.94
CA LYS A 188 -42.19 -8.56 11.09
C LYS A 188 -43.51 -9.16 10.65
N ASN A 189 -43.97 -8.83 9.45
CA ASN A 189 -45.27 -9.32 8.93
C ASN A 189 -45.09 -10.50 7.96
N LEU A 190 -43.85 -10.95 7.72
CA LEU A 190 -43.56 -12.07 6.83
C LEU A 190 -43.60 -13.38 7.63
N LYS A 191 -44.17 -14.41 7.03
CA LYS A 191 -44.10 -15.77 7.53
C LYS A 191 -43.02 -16.51 6.77
N PHE A 192 -42.04 -17.04 7.48
CA PHE A 192 -40.98 -17.84 6.92
C PHE A 192 -41.17 -19.29 7.26
N LEU A 193 -41.00 -20.17 6.28
CA LEU A 193 -40.91 -21.60 6.47
C LEU A 193 -39.48 -22.03 6.17
N VAL A 194 -38.81 -22.59 7.17
CA VAL A 194 -37.42 -23.01 7.05
C VAL A 194 -37.39 -24.54 7.02
N PHE A 195 -36.77 -25.09 5.97
CA PHE A 195 -36.50 -26.52 5.86
C PHE A 195 -34.98 -26.73 5.91
N GLY A 196 -34.55 -27.71 6.68
CA GLY A 196 -33.13 -28.07 6.78
C GLY A 196 -32.89 -28.96 7.98
N ASP A 197 -31.71 -29.52 8.06
CA ASP A 197 -31.24 -30.27 9.21
C ASP A 197 -30.82 -29.31 10.33
N THR A 198 -31.11 -29.71 11.57
CA THR A 198 -30.66 -28.96 12.73
C THR A 198 -29.19 -29.26 13.01
N ILE A 199 -28.35 -28.27 12.93
CA ILE A 199 -26.95 -28.36 13.33
C ILE A 199 -26.82 -27.67 14.69
N VAL A 200 -26.24 -28.36 15.66
CA VAL A 200 -25.95 -27.83 16.98
C VAL A 200 -24.44 -27.78 17.15
N ASP A 201 -23.90 -26.57 17.19
CA ASP A 201 -22.49 -26.34 17.48
C ASP A 201 -22.31 -26.11 18.98
N GLN A 202 -21.37 -26.81 19.58
CA GLN A 202 -20.97 -26.59 20.97
C GLN A 202 -19.58 -26.01 21.01
N TYR A 203 -19.48 -24.81 21.53
CA TYR A 203 -18.19 -24.15 21.76
C TYR A 203 -17.73 -24.38 23.19
N ALA A 204 -16.53 -24.95 23.33
CA ALA A 204 -15.89 -25.11 24.64
C ALA A 204 -14.62 -24.24 24.67
N SER A 205 -14.41 -23.51 25.76
CA SER A 205 -13.14 -22.83 25.99
C SER A 205 -12.10 -23.88 26.43
N CYS A 206 -10.99 -23.96 25.73
CA CYS A 206 -9.88 -24.87 26.06
C CYS A 206 -8.53 -24.19 25.75
N ASP A 207 -7.48 -24.64 26.43
CA ASP A 207 -6.14 -24.24 26.11
C ASP A 207 -5.59 -25.14 24.99
N PRO A 208 -5.09 -24.55 23.89
CA PRO A 208 -4.56 -25.34 22.78
C PRO A 208 -3.24 -26.04 23.21
N VAL A 209 -3.16 -27.33 22.97
CA VAL A 209 -1.95 -28.14 23.26
C VAL A 209 -1.12 -28.42 22.02
N GLY A 210 -1.60 -28.02 20.83
CA GLY A 210 -0.92 -28.23 19.56
C GLY A 210 -1.60 -27.55 18.38
N MET A 211 -1.20 -27.92 17.18
CA MET A 211 -1.77 -27.45 15.92
C MET A 211 -2.29 -28.64 15.12
N SER A 212 -3.55 -28.59 14.72
CA SER A 212 -4.10 -29.47 13.69
C SER A 212 -3.94 -28.86 12.29
N ALA A 213 -4.29 -29.60 11.24
CA ALA A 213 -4.29 -29.07 9.87
C ALA A 213 -5.30 -27.92 9.68
N GLU A 214 -6.32 -27.81 10.53
CA GLU A 214 -7.41 -26.85 10.38
C GLU A 214 -7.40 -25.74 11.45
N ALA A 215 -7.01 -26.07 12.71
CA ALA A 215 -7.03 -25.11 13.81
C ALA A 215 -6.07 -25.51 14.95
N PRO A 216 -5.77 -24.61 15.91
CA PRO A 216 -5.14 -24.95 17.17
C PRO A 216 -5.98 -25.95 17.98
N VAL A 217 -5.35 -26.99 18.50
CA VAL A 217 -5.97 -28.05 19.32
C VAL A 217 -5.23 -28.22 20.64
#